data_1b699db21d7c7ba40def739b4abff152
#
_entry.id   1b699db21d7c7ba40def739b4abff152
#
_cell.length_a   1.000
_cell.length_b   1.000
_cell.length_c   1.000
_cell.angle_alpha   90.00
_cell.angle_beta   90.00
_cell.angle_gamma   90.00
#
_symmetry.space_group_name_H-M   'P 1'
#
loop_
_entity.id
_entity.type
_entity.pdbx_description
1 polymer ?
#
loop_
_entity_poly.entity_id
_entity_poly.type
_entity_poly.pdbx_seq_one_letter_code
_entity_poly.pdbx_strand_id
1 'polypeptide(L)'
;EEYERFGGHAAVRDRVLDDLEIGARFECSGVPMRSFGGRGVIEYRMYPGGVRDLLDGFTKNILLGARRSGGWFKILAVLWVTGLLAVPFAIGVGAASGTLAAVVAGFVFYVFFAVQIAAAGHRMGNFGPLAALFFPVHLAVFLFVLARAAVLALTGRTVEWKGRALHTGSLP
;
A
#
# COMPACT_ATOMS: atom_id res chain seq x y z
N GLU A 1 -11.22 -24.74 -14.93
CA GLU A 1 -10.37 -25.52 -15.86
C GLU A 1 -8.97 -24.90 -16.04
N GLU A 2 -8.84 -23.63 -16.50
CA GLU A 2 -7.53 -22.96 -16.65
C GLU A 2 -6.80 -22.82 -15.31
N TYR A 3 -7.51 -22.42 -14.26
CA TYR A 3 -6.95 -22.31 -12.91
C TYR A 3 -6.30 -23.61 -12.43
N GLU A 4 -6.95 -24.73 -12.62
CA GLU A 4 -6.44 -26.06 -12.25
C GLU A 4 -5.27 -26.49 -13.15
N ARG A 5 -5.34 -26.18 -14.46
CA ARG A 5 -4.28 -26.48 -15.43
C ARG A 5 -2.94 -25.86 -15.04
N PHE A 6 -2.94 -24.68 -14.40
CA PHE A 6 -1.72 -24.01 -13.93
C PHE A 6 -1.40 -24.33 -12.46
N GLY A 7 -2.07 -25.30 -11.85
CA GLY A 7 -1.80 -25.80 -10.51
C GLY A 7 -2.41 -24.94 -9.40
N GLY A 8 -3.20 -23.91 -9.76
CA GLY A 8 -3.94 -23.07 -8.83
C GLY A 8 -3.10 -22.57 -7.64
N HIS A 9 -3.72 -22.37 -6.50
CA HIS A 9 -3.03 -21.95 -5.27
C HIS A 9 -2.04 -23.00 -4.75
N ALA A 10 -2.18 -24.29 -5.10
CA ALA A 10 -1.24 -25.32 -4.69
C ALA A 10 0.18 -25.05 -5.25
N ALA A 11 0.26 -24.48 -6.46
CA ALA A 11 1.53 -24.18 -7.11
C ALA A 11 2.28 -22.96 -6.52
N VAL A 12 1.60 -22.18 -5.69
CA VAL A 12 2.15 -20.95 -5.06
C VAL A 12 2.01 -20.94 -3.54
N ARG A 13 1.63 -22.07 -2.94
CA ARG A 13 1.36 -22.19 -1.48
C ARG A 13 2.55 -21.77 -0.60
N ASP A 14 3.77 -21.85 -1.14
CA ASP A 14 5.00 -21.49 -0.43
C ASP A 14 5.38 -20.01 -0.67
N ARG A 15 4.62 -19.30 -1.48
CA ARG A 15 4.79 -17.88 -1.74
C ARG A 15 3.96 -17.03 -0.77
N VAL A 16 4.47 -15.87 -0.43
CA VAL A 16 3.82 -14.96 0.55
C VAL A 16 2.79 -14.05 -0.09
N LEU A 17 3.03 -13.69 -1.34
CA LEU A 17 2.12 -12.92 -2.20
C LEU A 17 1.55 -13.87 -3.26
N ASP A 18 0.77 -14.84 -2.80
CA ASP A 18 0.18 -15.90 -3.62
C ASP A 18 -0.72 -15.35 -4.74
N ASP A 19 -1.45 -14.29 -4.48
CA ASP A 19 -2.29 -13.57 -5.45
C ASP A 19 -1.47 -12.98 -6.60
N LEU A 20 -0.35 -12.31 -6.31
CA LEU A 20 0.54 -11.76 -7.33
C LEU A 20 1.29 -12.85 -8.10
N GLU A 21 1.66 -13.95 -7.43
CA GLU A 21 2.33 -15.08 -8.10
C GLU A 21 1.40 -15.82 -9.06
N ILE A 22 0.14 -16.03 -8.66
CA ILE A 22 -0.87 -16.60 -9.55
C ILE A 22 -1.09 -15.69 -10.75
N GLY A 23 -1.26 -14.38 -10.52
CA GLY A 23 -1.40 -13.40 -11.60
C GLY A 23 -0.27 -13.45 -12.60
N ALA A 24 0.98 -13.45 -12.13
CA ALA A 24 2.17 -13.55 -12.98
C ALA A 24 2.23 -14.85 -13.79
N ARG A 25 1.83 -16.00 -13.21
CA ARG A 25 1.76 -17.28 -13.93
C ARG A 25 0.76 -17.26 -15.07
N PHE A 26 -0.43 -16.69 -14.84
CA PHE A 26 -1.43 -16.57 -15.90
C PHE A 26 -0.95 -15.65 -17.01
N GLU A 27 -0.36 -14.51 -16.67
CA GLU A 27 0.20 -13.55 -17.62
C GLU A 27 1.30 -14.20 -18.48
N CYS A 28 2.28 -14.89 -17.87
CA CYS A 28 3.33 -15.63 -18.58
C CYS A 28 2.79 -16.74 -19.50
N SER A 29 1.60 -17.25 -19.20
CA SER A 29 0.95 -18.32 -19.97
C SER A 29 0.03 -17.76 -21.08
N GLY A 30 0.00 -16.44 -21.26
CA GLY A 30 -0.83 -15.78 -22.28
C GLY A 30 -2.32 -15.73 -21.93
N VAL A 31 -2.70 -16.04 -20.69
CA VAL A 31 -4.08 -15.95 -20.22
C VAL A 31 -4.40 -14.50 -19.82
N PRO A 32 -5.41 -13.86 -20.44
CA PRO A 32 -5.73 -12.49 -20.12
C PRO A 32 -6.27 -12.37 -18.69
N MET A 33 -5.62 -11.54 -17.90
CA MET A 33 -6.02 -11.24 -16.52
C MET A 33 -6.75 -9.90 -16.43
N ARG A 34 -7.81 -9.87 -15.61
CA ARG A 34 -8.51 -8.63 -15.26
C ARG A 34 -8.68 -8.54 -13.76
N SER A 35 -8.30 -7.40 -13.20
CA SER A 35 -8.51 -7.12 -11.77
C SER A 35 -9.76 -6.25 -11.59
N PHE A 36 -10.60 -6.64 -10.65
CA PHE A 36 -11.82 -5.91 -10.32
C PHE A 36 -11.76 -5.47 -8.86
N GLY A 37 -12.27 -4.27 -8.57
CA GLY A 37 -12.49 -3.84 -7.19
C GLY A 37 -13.65 -4.62 -6.56
N GLY A 38 -13.48 -5.04 -5.30
CA GLY A 38 -14.48 -5.83 -4.57
C GLY A 38 -15.63 -5.02 -3.95
N ARG A 39 -15.78 -3.74 -4.29
CA ARG A 39 -16.78 -2.86 -3.70
C ARG A 39 -18.19 -3.38 -3.88
N GLY A 40 -18.91 -3.54 -2.75
CA GLY A 40 -20.30 -4.02 -2.75
C GLY A 40 -20.47 -5.51 -3.07
N VAL A 41 -19.38 -6.23 -3.33
CA VAL A 41 -19.41 -7.66 -3.71
C VAL A 41 -18.74 -8.53 -2.65
N ILE A 42 -17.62 -8.06 -2.09
CA ILE A 42 -16.83 -8.81 -1.12
C ILE A 42 -16.56 -7.91 0.09
N GLU A 43 -16.84 -8.44 1.28
CA GLU A 43 -16.45 -7.85 2.55
C GLU A 43 -15.67 -8.88 3.36
N TYR A 44 -14.50 -8.49 3.86
CA TYR A 44 -13.69 -9.34 4.73
C TYR A 44 -12.86 -8.54 5.71
N ARG A 45 -12.55 -9.13 6.85
CA ARG A 45 -11.67 -8.55 7.86
C ARG A 45 -10.24 -9.05 7.63
N MET A 46 -9.42 -8.19 7.05
CA MET A 46 -8.06 -8.56 6.64
C MET A 46 -7.14 -8.88 7.82
N TYR A 47 -7.27 -8.16 8.95
CA TYR A 47 -6.42 -8.30 10.14
C TYR A 47 -7.27 -8.52 11.41
N PRO A 48 -7.75 -9.77 11.66
CA PRO A 48 -8.58 -10.07 12.82
C PRO A 48 -7.84 -9.96 14.15
N GLY A 49 -6.51 -10.13 14.16
CA GLY A 49 -5.65 -10.02 15.34
C GLY A 49 -5.37 -8.59 15.82
N GLY A 50 -6.00 -7.58 15.18
CA GLY A 50 -5.90 -6.19 15.61
C GLY A 50 -4.69 -5.43 15.03
N VAL A 51 -4.26 -4.36 15.73
CA VAL A 51 -3.25 -3.41 15.22
C VAL A 51 -1.90 -4.06 14.95
N ARG A 52 -1.45 -4.98 15.79
CA ARG A 52 -0.18 -5.68 15.60
C ARG A 52 -0.18 -6.49 14.31
N ASP A 53 -1.24 -7.25 14.10
CA ASP A 53 -1.43 -8.07 12.91
C ASP A 53 -1.48 -7.21 11.64
N LEU A 54 -2.15 -6.04 11.72
CA LEU A 54 -2.17 -5.04 10.67
C LEU A 54 -0.77 -4.50 10.35
N LEU A 55 0.00 -4.09 11.36
CA LEU A 55 1.35 -3.55 11.17
C LEU A 55 2.30 -4.59 10.57
N ASP A 56 2.23 -5.84 11.04
CA ASP A 56 3.05 -6.94 10.51
C ASP A 56 2.68 -7.26 9.07
N GLY A 57 1.39 -7.32 8.75
CA GLY A 57 0.89 -7.55 7.41
C GLY A 57 1.27 -6.44 6.43
N PHE A 58 1.11 -5.17 6.80
CA PHE A 58 1.55 -4.05 5.94
C PHE A 58 3.07 -4.00 5.78
N THR A 59 3.83 -4.25 6.85
CA THR A 59 5.30 -4.31 6.75
C THR A 59 5.75 -5.37 5.75
N LYS A 60 5.18 -6.57 5.83
CA LYS A 60 5.41 -7.64 4.88
C LYS A 60 5.10 -7.21 3.45
N ASN A 61 3.92 -6.63 3.23
CA ASN A 61 3.46 -6.22 1.90
C ASN A 61 4.35 -5.14 1.29
N ILE A 62 4.82 -4.16 2.08
CA ILE A 62 5.76 -3.14 1.62
C ILE A 62 7.11 -3.76 1.23
N LEU A 63 7.66 -4.64 2.06
CA LEU A 63 8.95 -5.29 1.80
C LEU A 63 8.93 -6.08 0.47
N LEU A 64 7.89 -6.87 0.26
CA LEU A 64 7.76 -7.73 -0.91
C LEU A 64 7.30 -6.97 -2.15
N GLY A 65 6.34 -6.06 -1.99
CA GLY A 65 5.81 -5.24 -3.07
C GLY A 65 6.85 -4.27 -3.64
N ALA A 66 7.67 -3.64 -2.77
CA ALA A 66 8.73 -2.74 -3.21
C ALA A 66 9.80 -3.44 -4.07
N ARG A 67 10.06 -4.72 -3.86
CA ARG A 67 11.02 -5.49 -4.67
C ARG A 67 10.49 -5.76 -6.08
N ARG A 68 9.19 -6.05 -6.21
CA ARG A 68 8.54 -6.38 -7.47
C ARG A 68 8.17 -5.16 -8.32
N SER A 69 8.03 -4.00 -7.70
CA SER A 69 7.66 -2.78 -8.40
C SER A 69 8.78 -2.28 -9.32
N GLY A 70 8.43 -1.91 -10.53
CA GLY A 70 9.35 -1.29 -11.48
C GLY A 70 9.91 0.05 -10.96
N GLY A 71 11.09 0.44 -11.45
CA GLY A 71 11.78 1.67 -11.00
C GLY A 71 10.93 2.92 -11.18
N TRP A 72 10.24 3.04 -12.30
CA TRP A 72 9.35 4.17 -12.58
C TRP A 72 8.19 4.28 -11.59
N PHE A 73 7.57 3.15 -11.24
CA PHE A 73 6.51 3.14 -10.24
C PHE A 73 7.00 3.61 -8.87
N LYS A 74 8.22 3.21 -8.47
CA LYS A 74 8.83 3.67 -7.20
C LYS A 74 9.03 5.18 -7.20
N ILE A 75 9.52 5.74 -8.30
CA ILE A 75 9.71 7.19 -8.44
C ILE A 75 8.36 7.92 -8.28
N LEU A 76 7.33 7.47 -9.00
CA LEU A 76 6.00 8.07 -8.89
C LEU A 76 5.42 7.95 -7.47
N ALA A 77 5.60 6.80 -6.82
CA ALA A 77 5.15 6.60 -5.44
C ALA A 77 5.86 7.55 -4.46
N VAL A 78 7.18 7.72 -4.60
CA VAL A 78 7.95 8.66 -3.78
C VAL A 78 7.49 10.10 -4.01
N LEU A 79 7.33 10.52 -5.26
CA LEU A 79 6.84 11.86 -5.59
C LEU A 79 5.44 12.11 -5.03
N TRP A 80 4.55 11.12 -5.13
CA TRP A 80 3.19 11.21 -4.59
C TRP A 80 3.18 11.33 -3.06
N VAL A 81 3.94 10.48 -2.36
CA VAL A 81 4.09 10.53 -0.89
C VAL A 81 4.71 11.85 -0.44
N THR A 82 5.72 12.36 -1.17
CA THR A 82 6.33 13.66 -0.90
C THR A 82 5.30 14.79 -1.05
N GLY A 83 4.46 14.75 -2.09
CA GLY A 83 3.36 15.69 -2.28
C GLY A 83 2.37 15.67 -1.11
N LEU A 84 1.97 14.47 -0.66
CA LEU A 84 1.08 14.32 0.50
C LEU A 84 1.67 14.90 1.79
N LEU A 85 2.99 14.72 2.01
CA LEU A 85 3.71 15.28 3.16
C LEU A 85 3.86 16.80 3.10
N ALA A 86 4.11 17.33 1.91
CA ALA A 86 4.32 18.77 1.71
C ALA A 86 3.09 19.60 2.11
N VAL A 87 1.88 19.05 1.95
CA VAL A 87 0.63 19.76 2.21
C VAL A 87 0.47 20.20 3.67
N PRO A 88 0.45 19.30 4.67
CA PRO A 88 0.31 19.72 6.07
C PRO A 88 1.49 20.59 6.54
N PHE A 89 2.68 20.35 5.99
CA PHE A 89 3.86 21.15 6.27
C PHE A 89 3.70 22.59 5.73
N ALA A 90 3.24 22.76 4.49
CA ALA A 90 3.01 24.09 3.90
C ALA A 90 1.94 24.87 4.66
N ILE A 91 0.86 24.22 5.09
CA ILE A 91 -0.18 24.84 5.93
C ILE A 91 0.42 25.30 7.26
N GLY A 92 1.18 24.44 7.94
CA GLY A 92 1.81 24.76 9.23
C GLY A 92 2.80 25.92 9.14
N VAL A 93 3.70 25.89 8.17
CA VAL A 93 4.68 26.97 7.93
C VAL A 93 3.97 28.27 7.52
N GLY A 94 2.98 28.19 6.64
CA GLY A 94 2.19 29.37 6.22
C GLY A 94 1.47 30.01 7.39
N ALA A 95 0.86 29.23 8.28
CA ALA A 95 0.20 29.71 9.48
C ALA A 95 1.21 30.34 10.45
N ALA A 96 2.36 29.71 10.69
CA ALA A 96 3.39 30.21 11.59
C ALA A 96 4.04 31.51 11.09
N SER A 97 4.18 31.69 9.77
CA SER A 97 4.75 32.89 9.14
C SER A 97 3.72 33.99 8.84
N GLY A 98 2.43 33.77 9.11
CA GLY A 98 1.36 34.69 8.79
C GLY A 98 1.09 34.83 7.27
N THR A 99 1.59 33.94 6.45
CA THR A 99 1.47 33.99 4.98
C THR A 99 0.15 33.35 4.52
N LEU A 100 -0.90 34.16 4.40
CA LEU A 100 -2.23 33.68 3.99
C LEU A 100 -2.20 32.92 2.65
N ALA A 101 -1.44 33.40 1.67
CA ALA A 101 -1.32 32.74 0.37
C ALA A 101 -0.80 31.30 0.48
N ALA A 102 0.19 31.04 1.36
CA ALA A 102 0.71 29.70 1.59
C ALA A 102 -0.32 28.80 2.28
N VAL A 103 -1.09 29.33 3.24
CA VAL A 103 -2.17 28.59 3.90
C VAL A 103 -3.25 28.19 2.89
N VAL A 104 -3.69 29.16 2.06
CA VAL A 104 -4.71 28.90 1.03
C VAL A 104 -4.23 27.91 0.00
N ALA A 105 -3.00 28.04 -0.51
CA ALA A 105 -2.42 27.10 -1.46
C ALA A 105 -2.33 25.69 -0.84
N GLY A 106 -1.85 25.58 0.39
CA GLY A 106 -1.79 24.32 1.12
C GLY A 106 -3.17 23.67 1.27
N PHE A 107 -4.20 24.45 1.57
CA PHE A 107 -5.58 23.96 1.68
C PHE A 107 -6.15 23.48 0.34
N VAL A 108 -5.86 24.19 -0.76
CA VAL A 108 -6.25 23.75 -2.10
C VAL A 108 -5.62 22.39 -2.44
N PHE A 109 -4.32 22.24 -2.18
CA PHE A 109 -3.66 20.94 -2.37
C PHE A 109 -4.18 19.86 -1.43
N TYR A 110 -4.53 20.21 -0.19
CA TYR A 110 -5.17 19.28 0.74
C TYR A 110 -6.45 18.70 0.15
N VAL A 111 -7.33 19.58 -0.32
CA VAL A 111 -8.60 19.16 -0.95
C VAL A 111 -8.34 18.32 -2.20
N PHE A 112 -7.38 18.73 -3.04
CA PHE A 112 -7.00 17.97 -4.23
C PHE A 112 -6.57 16.52 -3.89
N PHE A 113 -5.68 16.34 -2.91
CA PHE A 113 -5.25 15.00 -2.50
C PHE A 113 -6.37 14.22 -1.82
N ALA A 114 -7.21 14.85 -1.00
CA ALA A 114 -8.35 14.20 -0.38
C ALA A 114 -9.34 13.67 -1.43
N VAL A 115 -9.63 14.46 -2.48
CA VAL A 115 -10.49 14.02 -3.59
C VAL A 115 -9.83 12.89 -4.38
N GLN A 116 -8.53 12.96 -4.65
CA GLN A 116 -7.80 11.89 -5.34
C GLN A 116 -7.83 10.57 -4.55
N ILE A 117 -7.61 10.63 -3.22
CA ILE A 117 -7.65 9.46 -2.34
C ILE A 117 -9.07 8.92 -2.24
N ALA A 118 -10.09 9.79 -2.14
CA ALA A 118 -11.49 9.38 -2.15
C ALA A 118 -11.86 8.66 -3.44
N ALA A 119 -11.46 9.19 -4.59
CA ALA A 119 -11.72 8.60 -5.90
C ALA A 119 -11.03 7.22 -6.05
N ALA A 120 -9.78 7.10 -5.60
CA ALA A 120 -9.06 5.84 -5.61
C ALA A 120 -9.70 4.82 -4.65
N GLY A 121 -10.00 5.23 -3.41
CA GLY A 121 -10.66 4.39 -2.41
C GLY A 121 -12.04 3.90 -2.88
N HIS A 122 -12.81 4.78 -3.53
CA HIS A 122 -14.11 4.41 -4.09
C HIS A 122 -14.03 3.33 -5.18
N ARG A 123 -12.95 3.29 -5.94
CA ARG A 123 -12.73 2.24 -6.96
C ARG A 123 -12.28 0.91 -6.34
N MET A 124 -11.56 0.95 -5.23
CA MET A 124 -11.00 -0.24 -4.59
C MET A 124 -11.97 -0.91 -3.61
N GLY A 125 -12.81 -0.14 -2.90
CA GLY A 125 -13.68 -0.70 -1.87
C GLY A 125 -14.65 0.30 -1.26
N ASN A 126 -15.25 -0.05 -0.12
CA ASN A 126 -16.23 0.74 0.61
C ASN A 126 -15.57 1.77 1.56
N PHE A 127 -14.57 2.50 1.08
CA PHE A 127 -13.93 3.54 1.87
C PHE A 127 -14.80 4.81 1.90
N GLY A 128 -15.14 5.25 3.11
CA GLY A 128 -15.91 6.47 3.31
C GLY A 128 -15.09 7.74 3.03
N PRO A 129 -15.75 8.88 2.75
CA PRO A 129 -15.07 10.15 2.50
C PRO A 129 -14.24 10.65 3.68
N LEU A 130 -14.62 10.27 4.91
CA LEU A 130 -13.86 10.61 6.11
C LEU A 130 -12.44 9.99 6.09
N ALA A 131 -12.28 8.78 5.54
CA ALA A 131 -10.95 8.18 5.40
C ALA A 131 -10.04 9.03 4.51
N ALA A 132 -10.59 9.60 3.43
CA ALA A 132 -9.84 10.50 2.56
C ALA A 132 -9.58 11.85 3.20
N LEU A 133 -10.52 12.40 3.97
CA LEU A 133 -10.35 13.66 4.68
C LEU A 133 -9.24 13.56 5.73
N PHE A 134 -9.14 12.45 6.44
CA PHE A 134 -8.10 12.22 7.45
C PHE A 134 -6.84 11.54 6.87
N PHE A 135 -6.55 11.75 5.57
CA PHE A 135 -5.37 11.16 4.94
C PHE A 135 -4.04 11.44 5.66
N PRO A 136 -3.79 12.59 6.33
CA PRO A 136 -2.53 12.78 7.03
C PRO A 136 -2.28 11.77 8.15
N VAL A 137 -3.35 11.30 8.83
CA VAL A 137 -3.26 10.27 9.87
C VAL A 137 -2.86 8.93 9.23
N HIS A 138 -3.51 8.56 8.12
CA HIS A 138 -3.18 7.33 7.40
C HIS A 138 -1.77 7.39 6.80
N LEU A 139 -1.35 8.57 6.34
CA LEU A 139 0.01 8.81 5.86
C LEU A 139 1.05 8.61 6.98
N ALA A 140 0.79 9.12 8.19
CA ALA A 140 1.68 8.92 9.34
C ALA A 140 1.82 7.42 9.68
N VAL A 141 0.73 6.66 9.69
CA VAL A 141 0.76 5.21 9.88
C VAL A 141 1.55 4.53 8.74
N PHE A 142 1.31 4.92 7.49
CA PHE A 142 2.05 4.38 6.34
C PHE A 142 3.55 4.64 6.44
N LEU A 143 3.96 5.85 6.81
CA LEU A 143 5.38 6.20 6.99
C LEU A 143 6.03 5.44 8.14
N PHE A 144 5.31 5.23 9.24
CA PHE A 144 5.76 4.39 10.34
C PHE A 144 6.02 2.95 9.87
N VAL A 145 5.09 2.37 9.12
CA VAL A 145 5.24 1.01 8.57
C VAL A 145 6.37 0.95 7.54
N LEU A 146 6.50 1.98 6.70
CA LEU A 146 7.59 2.09 5.72
C LEU A 146 8.97 2.15 6.41
N ALA A 147 9.10 2.98 7.46
CA ALA A 147 10.33 3.06 8.25
C ALA A 147 10.66 1.71 8.91
N ARG A 148 9.65 1.05 9.50
CA ARG A 148 9.79 -0.29 10.07
C ARG A 148 10.26 -1.31 9.02
N ALA A 149 9.66 -1.30 7.84
CA ALA A 149 10.06 -2.15 6.74
C ALA A 149 11.51 -1.88 6.29
N ALA A 150 11.91 -0.61 6.19
CA ALA A 150 13.27 -0.22 5.85
C ALA A 150 14.28 -0.70 6.89
N VAL A 151 13.99 -0.53 8.19
CA VAL A 151 14.86 -1.04 9.27
C VAL A 151 15.02 -2.55 9.21
N LEU A 152 13.94 -3.29 8.99
CA LEU A 152 14.00 -4.75 8.87
C LEU A 152 14.79 -5.17 7.63
N ALA A 153 14.65 -4.47 6.50
CA ALA A 153 15.42 -4.73 5.29
C ALA A 153 16.92 -4.50 5.49
N LEU A 154 17.29 -3.41 6.18
CA LEU A 154 18.69 -3.04 6.45
C LEU A 154 19.36 -3.95 7.49
N THR A 155 18.58 -4.42 8.48
CA THR A 155 19.10 -5.27 9.56
C THR A 155 19.09 -6.75 9.23
N GLY A 156 18.55 -7.16 8.08
CA GLY A 156 18.41 -8.56 7.67
C GLY A 156 17.47 -9.39 8.57
N ARG A 157 16.68 -8.73 9.43
CA ARG A 157 15.77 -9.42 10.34
C ARG A 157 14.58 -10.01 9.59
N THR A 158 14.08 -11.12 10.08
CA THR A 158 12.90 -11.80 9.53
C THR A 158 11.61 -11.17 10.06
N VAL A 159 10.59 -11.16 9.22
CA VAL A 159 9.21 -10.88 9.64
C VAL A 159 8.51 -12.22 9.84
N GLU A 160 7.95 -12.45 11.02
CA GLU A 160 7.07 -13.60 11.24
C GLU A 160 5.68 -13.31 10.70
N TRP A 161 5.17 -14.20 9.85
CA TRP A 161 3.81 -14.13 9.36
C TRP A 161 3.16 -15.51 9.42
N LYS A 162 2.10 -15.65 10.22
CA LYS A 162 1.35 -16.92 10.41
C LYS A 162 2.28 -18.12 10.70
N GLY A 163 3.25 -17.92 11.61
CA GLY A 163 4.20 -18.98 12.02
C GLY A 163 5.31 -19.25 11.01
N ARG A 164 5.46 -18.44 9.96
CA ARG A 164 6.56 -18.55 8.99
C ARG A 164 7.50 -17.36 9.12
N ALA A 165 8.81 -17.65 9.26
CA ALA A 165 9.85 -16.62 9.22
C ALA A 165 10.15 -16.24 7.77
N LEU A 166 9.88 -14.98 7.41
CA LEU A 166 10.15 -14.43 6.08
C LEU A 166 11.52 -13.75 6.09
N HIS A 167 12.51 -14.39 5.49
CA HIS A 167 13.82 -13.81 5.31
C HIS A 167 13.79 -12.69 4.26
N THR A 168 14.26 -11.51 4.62
CA THR A 168 14.34 -10.36 3.70
C THR A 168 15.38 -10.56 2.58
N GLY A 169 16.25 -11.57 2.71
CA GLY A 169 17.37 -11.86 1.79
C GLY A 169 17.15 -12.97 0.76
N SER A 170 16.18 -13.86 0.93
CA SER A 170 16.12 -15.14 0.22
C SER A 170 14.90 -15.36 -0.68
N LEU A 171 14.40 -14.32 -1.32
CA LEU A 171 13.40 -14.46 -2.38
C LEU A 171 14.05 -14.22 -3.74
N PRO A 172 13.95 -15.20 -4.66
CA PRO A 172 14.48 -15.06 -6.02
C PRO A 172 13.80 -13.93 -6.79
#